data_28428a18f1c8a1fc8dad9783e4a7ec69
#
_entry.id   28428a18f1c8a1fc8dad9783e4a7ec69
#
_cell.length_a   1.000
_cell.length_b   1.000
_cell.length_c   1.000
_cell.angle_alpha   90.00
_cell.angle_beta   90.00
_cell.angle_gamma   90.00
#
_symmetry.space_group_name_H-M   'P 1'
#
loop_
_entity.id
_entity.type
_entity.pdbx_description
1 polymer ?
#
loop_
_entity_poly.entity_id
_entity_poly.type
_entity_poly.pdbx_seq_one_letter_code
_entity_poly.pdbx_strand_id
1 'polypeptide(L)'
;MRKVIIIVTVLMMAACGGKANNSKEQGQENDTIFKEQTVVFGELLNRDSCFIVIDKPALNLSVYESQEGDTVLLARYPVCVGKNYGQKEKTGDMKTPECTFDNPFSITEIKPASTWVHDFGDGRGSILAYGNWFMRLKTPGFSGIGIHGSTNNENSVPGRGSEGCIRLLNDDLDELKSNYAFVGMKVIILRDEP
;
A
#
# COMPACT_ATOMS: atom_id res chain seq x y z
N MET A 1 20.27 -6.82 26.86
CA MET A 1 20.62 -6.94 25.42
C MET A 1 20.71 -5.52 24.86
N ARG A 2 21.82 -5.16 24.24
CA ARG A 2 22.09 -3.76 23.81
C ARG A 2 21.30 -3.47 22.52
N LYS A 3 20.45 -2.42 22.57
CA LYS A 3 19.75 -1.90 21.39
C LYS A 3 20.78 -1.23 20.48
N VAL A 4 20.92 -1.69 19.26
CA VAL A 4 21.72 -1.03 18.22
C VAL A 4 20.75 -0.12 17.44
N ILE A 5 20.82 1.17 17.72
CA ILE A 5 20.14 2.20 16.93
C ILE A 5 21.11 2.63 15.83
N ILE A 6 20.81 2.28 14.60
CA ILE A 6 21.57 2.77 13.44
C ILE A 6 20.97 4.11 13.01
N ILE A 7 21.63 5.21 13.42
CA ILE A 7 21.32 6.56 12.95
C ILE A 7 22.15 6.80 11.70
N VAL A 8 21.50 6.85 10.53
CA VAL A 8 22.15 7.27 9.29
C VAL A 8 22.04 8.80 9.21
N THR A 9 23.13 9.49 9.56
CA THR A 9 23.21 10.94 9.43
C THR A 9 23.73 11.28 8.03
N VAL A 10 22.90 11.87 7.19
CA VAL A 10 23.33 12.44 5.91
C VAL A 10 23.83 13.85 6.14
N LEU A 11 25.12 14.06 5.91
CA LEU A 11 25.81 15.33 6.06
C LEU A 11 25.56 16.20 4.80
N MET A 12 24.86 17.31 4.95
CA MET A 12 24.74 18.32 3.89
C MET A 12 25.98 19.23 3.87
N MET A 13 26.66 19.28 2.73
CA MET A 13 27.63 20.33 2.44
C MET A 13 26.92 21.56 1.85
N ALA A 14 26.98 22.66 2.59
CA ALA A 14 26.57 23.97 2.10
C ALA A 14 27.75 24.60 1.32
N ALA A 15 27.53 24.96 0.06
CA ALA A 15 28.44 25.83 -0.70
C ALA A 15 27.85 27.22 -0.76
N CYS A 16 28.58 28.17 -0.19
CA CYS A 16 28.35 29.64 -0.32
C CYS A 16 28.95 30.15 -1.62
N GLY A 17 28.26 31.14 -2.22
CA GLY A 17 28.95 32.18 -2.98
C GLY A 17 28.21 32.76 -4.17
N GLY A 18 27.90 34.07 -4.13
CA GLY A 18 27.83 34.94 -5.31
C GLY A 18 26.58 35.80 -5.46
N LYS A 19 26.72 37.09 -5.10
CA LYS A 19 25.75 38.17 -5.37
C LYS A 19 25.70 38.52 -6.85
N ALA A 20 24.53 38.79 -7.40
CA ALA A 20 24.28 39.93 -8.31
C ALA A 20 22.78 40.20 -8.51
N ASN A 21 22.42 41.44 -8.66
CA ASN A 21 21.16 42.14 -8.56
C ASN A 21 20.14 41.93 -9.70
N ASN A 22 18.88 42.13 -9.29
CA ASN A 22 17.76 42.87 -9.93
C ASN A 22 16.93 42.23 -11.05
N SER A 23 15.72 41.89 -10.77
CA SER A 23 14.48 42.62 -11.12
C SER A 23 13.25 41.73 -10.93
N LYS A 24 12.17 42.40 -10.53
CA LYS A 24 10.85 41.89 -10.13
C LYS A 24 10.21 40.97 -11.16
N GLU A 25 9.75 39.77 -10.69
CA GLU A 25 8.49 39.19 -11.09
C GLU A 25 7.98 38.30 -9.94
N GLN A 26 6.77 38.58 -9.49
CA GLN A 26 6.07 37.77 -8.48
C GLN A 26 5.62 36.47 -9.12
N GLY A 27 6.39 35.44 -8.93
CA GLY A 27 5.97 34.03 -9.11
C GLY A 27 5.80 33.44 -7.74
N GLN A 28 4.58 33.04 -7.44
CA GLN A 28 4.22 32.32 -6.23
C GLN A 28 4.83 30.92 -6.35
N GLU A 29 6.01 30.76 -5.79
CA GLU A 29 6.68 29.47 -5.64
C GLU A 29 5.93 28.68 -4.57
N ASN A 30 5.10 27.74 -5.02
CA ASN A 30 4.59 26.68 -4.17
C ASN A 30 5.77 25.80 -3.75
N ASP A 31 6.41 26.18 -2.66
CA ASP A 31 7.35 25.33 -1.95
C ASP A 31 6.59 24.13 -1.37
N THR A 32 6.42 23.11 -2.20
CA THR A 32 6.02 21.78 -1.71
C THR A 32 7.22 21.21 -0.97
N ILE A 33 7.30 21.53 0.31
CA ILE A 33 8.27 20.93 1.22
C ILE A 33 7.95 19.43 1.25
N PHE A 34 8.66 18.65 0.44
CA PHE A 34 8.78 17.21 0.64
C PHE A 34 9.50 17.02 1.98
N LYS A 35 8.72 16.91 3.06
CA LYS A 35 9.25 16.34 4.29
C LYS A 35 9.64 14.91 3.96
N GLU A 36 10.94 14.67 3.82
CA GLU A 36 11.51 13.33 3.89
C GLU A 36 11.02 12.73 5.21
N GLN A 37 9.96 11.89 5.14
CA GLN A 37 9.55 11.11 6.30
C GLN A 37 10.64 10.08 6.53
N THR A 38 11.34 10.21 7.64
CA THR A 38 12.25 9.18 8.13
C THR A 38 11.46 7.90 8.27
N VAL A 39 11.69 6.93 7.39
CA VAL A 39 11.06 5.62 7.45
C VAL A 39 11.81 4.83 8.53
N VAL A 40 11.20 4.69 9.70
CA VAL A 40 11.73 3.86 10.77
C VAL A 40 11.06 2.49 10.64
N PHE A 41 11.83 1.48 10.24
CA PHE A 41 11.39 0.10 10.36
C PHE A 41 11.59 -0.35 11.81
N GLY A 42 10.48 -0.54 12.52
CA GLY A 42 10.49 -1.02 13.90
C GLY A 42 10.54 -2.54 13.99
N GLU A 43 10.77 -3.04 15.19
CA GLU A 43 10.64 -4.47 15.50
C GLU A 43 9.20 -4.78 15.85
N LEU A 44 8.66 -5.88 15.32
CA LEU A 44 7.33 -6.38 15.64
C LEU A 44 7.30 -6.88 17.10
N LEU A 45 6.49 -6.27 17.94
CA LEU A 45 6.29 -6.66 19.33
C LEU A 45 5.03 -7.50 19.54
N ASN A 46 3.93 -7.11 18.87
CA ASN A 46 2.64 -7.77 19.01
C ASN A 46 1.90 -7.79 17.68
N ARG A 47 1.83 -8.96 17.05
CA ARG A 47 1.14 -9.14 15.76
C ARG A 47 -0.33 -8.70 15.78
N ASP A 48 -1.03 -8.91 16.90
CA ASP A 48 -2.45 -8.59 17.02
C ASP A 48 -2.74 -7.07 17.06
N SER A 49 -1.69 -6.27 17.29
CA SER A 49 -1.73 -4.81 17.24
C SER A 49 -1.41 -4.25 15.84
N CYS A 50 -1.15 -5.11 14.86
CA CYS A 50 -0.84 -4.69 13.49
C CYS A 50 -2.09 -4.30 12.72
N PHE A 51 -1.92 -3.34 11.81
CA PHE A 51 -2.92 -2.95 10.82
C PHE A 51 -2.26 -2.56 9.49
N ILE A 52 -3.03 -2.61 8.43
CA ILE A 52 -2.59 -2.27 7.08
C ILE A 52 -3.14 -0.90 6.69
N VAL A 53 -2.29 -0.08 6.05
CA VAL A 53 -2.70 1.13 5.33
C VAL A 53 -2.30 0.98 3.86
N ILE A 54 -3.27 1.10 2.97
CA ILE A 54 -3.08 1.10 1.52
C ILE A 54 -3.22 2.55 1.05
N ASP A 55 -2.11 3.09 0.56
CA ASP A 55 -2.02 4.42 -0.03
C ASP A 55 -2.12 4.27 -1.55
N LYS A 56 -3.31 4.54 -2.09
CA LYS A 56 -3.58 4.41 -3.53
C LYS A 56 -2.82 5.43 -4.37
N PRO A 57 -2.71 6.71 -3.98
CA PRO A 57 -1.83 7.68 -4.64
C PRO A 57 -0.37 7.25 -4.70
N ALA A 58 0.17 6.80 -3.58
CA ALA A 58 1.57 6.38 -3.49
C ALA A 58 1.83 4.94 -3.98
N LEU A 59 0.78 4.19 -4.34
CA LEU A 59 0.84 2.80 -4.82
C LEU A 59 1.60 1.89 -3.86
N ASN A 60 1.35 2.02 -2.56
CA ASN A 60 1.97 1.17 -1.56
C ASN A 60 0.97 0.63 -0.53
N LEU A 61 1.34 -0.50 0.08
CA LEU A 61 0.74 -1.09 1.26
C LEU A 61 1.76 -1.04 2.38
N SER A 62 1.41 -0.41 3.47
CA SER A 62 2.26 -0.33 4.67
C SER A 62 1.63 -1.13 5.81
N VAL A 63 2.46 -1.86 6.53
CA VAL A 63 2.09 -2.55 7.77
C VAL A 63 2.58 -1.72 8.94
N TYR A 64 1.69 -1.39 9.83
CA TYR A 64 1.99 -0.66 11.06
C TYR A 64 1.61 -1.49 12.27
N GLU A 65 2.29 -1.26 13.37
CA GLU A 65 1.93 -1.72 14.71
C GLU A 65 1.61 -0.53 15.61
N SER A 66 0.52 -0.64 16.37
CA SER A 66 0.21 0.32 17.43
C SER A 66 0.94 -0.09 18.71
N GLN A 67 1.87 0.74 19.18
CA GLN A 67 2.71 0.50 20.36
C GLN A 67 2.57 1.66 21.35
N GLU A 68 1.94 1.44 22.52
CA GLU A 68 1.89 2.36 23.69
C GLU A 68 1.73 3.86 23.34
N GLY A 69 0.84 4.19 22.39
CA GLY A 69 0.58 5.57 21.96
C GLY A 69 1.34 6.02 20.71
N ASP A 70 2.26 5.22 20.23
CA ASP A 70 2.97 5.42 18.95
C ASP A 70 2.49 4.46 17.86
N THR A 71 2.82 4.80 16.63
CA THR A 71 2.59 3.93 15.46
C THR A 71 3.91 3.67 14.77
N VAL A 72 4.29 2.41 14.71
CA VAL A 72 5.57 1.96 14.15
C VAL A 72 5.35 1.32 12.78
N LEU A 73 6.05 1.79 11.75
CA LEU A 73 6.07 1.16 10.44
C LEU A 73 6.96 -0.08 10.49
N LEU A 74 6.39 -1.24 10.14
CA LEU A 74 7.09 -2.53 10.12
C LEU A 74 7.52 -2.95 8.73
N ALA A 75 6.67 -2.72 7.72
CA ALA A 75 6.96 -3.11 6.34
C ALA A 75 6.21 -2.20 5.35
N ARG A 76 6.73 -2.10 4.12
CA ARG A 76 6.07 -1.39 3.02
C ARG A 76 6.32 -2.12 1.71
N TYR A 77 5.26 -2.37 0.97
CA TYR A 77 5.26 -3.11 -0.29
C TYR A 77 4.65 -2.28 -1.41
N PRO A 78 5.19 -2.32 -2.63
CA PRO A 78 4.53 -1.76 -3.81
C PRO A 78 3.24 -2.51 -4.11
N VAL A 79 2.21 -1.82 -4.61
CA VAL A 79 0.93 -2.46 -4.94
C VAL A 79 0.38 -2.03 -6.29
N CYS A 80 -0.46 -2.89 -6.87
CA CYS A 80 -1.37 -2.52 -7.94
C CYS A 80 -2.78 -2.42 -7.38
N VAL A 81 -3.45 -1.30 -7.67
CA VAL A 81 -4.83 -1.02 -7.26
C VAL A 81 -5.76 -0.91 -8.47
N GLY A 82 -7.02 -0.59 -8.23
CA GLY A 82 -8.03 -0.42 -9.27
C GLY A 82 -7.58 0.51 -10.40
N LYS A 83 -7.93 0.13 -11.64
CA LYS A 83 -7.58 0.89 -12.85
C LYS A 83 -8.09 2.32 -12.80
N ASN A 84 -9.28 2.54 -12.22
CA ASN A 84 -9.92 3.83 -12.13
C ASN A 84 -9.74 4.47 -10.76
N TYR A 85 -9.66 5.79 -10.72
CA TYR A 85 -9.54 6.58 -9.49
C TYR A 85 -10.86 6.68 -8.72
N GLY A 86 -10.74 7.04 -7.44
CA GLY A 86 -11.84 7.38 -6.56
C GLY A 86 -12.49 6.20 -5.87
N GLN A 87 -13.56 6.51 -5.13
CA GLN A 87 -14.33 5.53 -4.37
C GLN A 87 -15.09 4.57 -5.29
N LYS A 88 -15.09 3.28 -4.90
CA LYS A 88 -15.90 2.26 -5.55
C LYS A 88 -17.39 2.53 -5.33
N GLU A 89 -18.16 2.50 -6.43
CA GLU A 89 -19.60 2.80 -6.43
C GLU A 89 -20.45 1.60 -6.87
N LYS A 90 -19.91 0.75 -7.75
CA LYS A 90 -20.60 -0.41 -8.30
C LYS A 90 -19.65 -1.53 -8.71
N THR A 91 -20.18 -2.72 -8.89
CA THR A 91 -19.44 -3.84 -9.48
C THR A 91 -19.01 -3.49 -10.90
N GLY A 92 -17.77 -3.85 -11.26
CA GLY A 92 -17.22 -3.61 -12.60
C GLY A 92 -16.72 -2.19 -12.87
N ASP A 93 -16.72 -1.28 -11.89
CA ASP A 93 -16.21 0.09 -12.05
C ASP A 93 -14.68 0.20 -12.02
N MET A 94 -13.98 -0.91 -11.83
CA MET A 94 -12.52 -1.00 -11.78
C MET A 94 -11.87 -0.09 -10.71
N LYS A 95 -12.63 0.24 -9.64
CA LYS A 95 -12.15 1.06 -8.53
C LYS A 95 -11.87 0.19 -7.30
N THR A 96 -10.81 0.48 -6.57
CA THR A 96 -10.57 -0.08 -5.24
C THR A 96 -11.36 0.72 -4.20
N PRO A 97 -12.19 0.06 -3.36
CA PRO A 97 -12.99 0.75 -2.35
C PRO A 97 -12.11 1.46 -1.32
N GLU A 98 -12.63 2.54 -0.74
CA GLU A 98 -11.98 3.39 0.24
C GLU A 98 -12.64 3.25 1.60
N CYS A 99 -11.86 3.47 2.67
CA CYS A 99 -12.37 3.54 4.03
C CYS A 99 -11.52 4.48 4.89
N THR A 100 -11.95 4.70 6.13
CA THR A 100 -11.27 5.59 7.07
C THR A 100 -10.75 4.81 8.27
N PHE A 101 -9.91 5.46 9.08
CA PHE A 101 -9.44 4.89 10.36
C PHE A 101 -10.59 4.61 11.34
N ASP A 102 -11.66 5.41 11.32
CA ASP A 102 -12.84 5.23 12.17
C ASP A 102 -13.72 4.05 11.73
N ASN A 103 -13.70 3.74 10.42
CA ASN A 103 -14.48 2.65 9.82
C ASN A 103 -13.59 1.80 8.90
N PRO A 104 -12.58 1.10 9.45
CA PRO A 104 -11.67 0.30 8.66
C PRO A 104 -12.36 -0.94 8.08
N PHE A 105 -11.86 -1.42 6.96
CA PHE A 105 -12.13 -2.79 6.53
C PHE A 105 -11.39 -3.79 7.42
N SER A 106 -11.64 -5.07 7.23
CA SER A 106 -10.92 -6.13 7.92
C SER A 106 -10.72 -7.34 7.02
N ILE A 107 -9.66 -8.09 7.28
CA ILE A 107 -9.44 -9.40 6.65
C ILE A 107 -10.41 -10.39 7.29
N THR A 108 -11.27 -11.01 6.50
CA THR A 108 -12.25 -12.01 6.96
C THR A 108 -11.81 -13.43 6.72
N GLU A 109 -10.91 -13.65 5.78
CA GLU A 109 -10.45 -14.96 5.37
C GLU A 109 -9.09 -14.86 4.69
N ILE A 110 -8.23 -15.87 4.92
CA ILE A 110 -6.95 -16.04 4.22
C ILE A 110 -6.96 -17.47 3.65
N LYS A 111 -6.95 -17.59 2.32
CA LYS A 111 -7.02 -18.88 1.62
C LYS A 111 -5.85 -19.09 0.67
N PRO A 112 -5.40 -20.35 0.49
CA PRO A 112 -4.56 -20.70 -0.64
C PRO A 112 -5.25 -20.36 -1.97
N ALA A 113 -4.52 -19.72 -2.90
CA ALA A 113 -5.05 -19.25 -4.18
C ALA A 113 -4.14 -19.57 -5.38
N SER A 114 -3.10 -20.38 -5.20
CA SER A 114 -2.12 -20.72 -6.24
C SER A 114 -2.71 -21.40 -7.47
N THR A 115 -3.90 -21.99 -7.34
CA THR A 115 -4.62 -22.63 -8.46
C THR A 115 -5.77 -21.80 -9.01
N TRP A 116 -5.99 -20.59 -8.46
CA TRP A 116 -7.10 -19.77 -8.90
C TRP A 116 -6.77 -19.05 -10.19
N VAL A 117 -7.72 -19.10 -11.12
CA VAL A 117 -7.60 -18.49 -12.44
C VAL A 117 -8.58 -17.32 -12.59
N HIS A 118 -8.25 -16.39 -13.48
CA HIS A 118 -9.12 -15.29 -13.88
C HIS A 118 -8.94 -15.00 -15.37
N ASP A 119 -10.04 -14.64 -16.02
CA ASP A 119 -10.03 -14.12 -17.39
C ASP A 119 -10.25 -12.60 -17.34
N PHE A 120 -9.22 -11.84 -17.67
CA PHE A 120 -9.26 -10.38 -17.69
C PHE A 120 -9.93 -9.81 -18.95
N GLY A 121 -10.35 -10.66 -19.89
CA GLY A 121 -10.91 -10.23 -21.16
C GLY A 121 -9.87 -9.59 -22.11
N ASP A 122 -8.58 -9.81 -21.87
CA ASP A 122 -7.47 -9.23 -22.61
C ASP A 122 -6.89 -10.16 -23.69
N GLY A 123 -7.59 -11.25 -23.97
CA GLY A 123 -7.22 -12.25 -24.99
C GLY A 123 -6.31 -13.37 -24.51
N ARG A 124 -5.84 -13.35 -23.26
CA ARG A 124 -5.03 -14.43 -22.66
C ARG A 124 -5.87 -15.62 -22.18
N GLY A 125 -7.21 -15.47 -22.11
CA GLY A 125 -8.09 -16.44 -21.50
C GLY A 125 -7.92 -16.54 -19.98
N SER A 126 -8.35 -17.67 -19.40
CA SER A 126 -8.21 -17.89 -17.95
C SER A 126 -6.77 -18.25 -17.60
N ILE A 127 -6.12 -17.37 -16.83
CA ILE A 127 -4.75 -17.55 -16.36
C ILE A 127 -4.68 -17.57 -14.83
N LEU A 128 -3.65 -18.20 -14.26
CA LEU A 128 -3.32 -18.05 -12.84
C LEU A 128 -3.06 -16.57 -12.55
N ALA A 129 -3.67 -16.00 -11.51
CA ALA A 129 -3.66 -14.55 -11.33
C ALA A 129 -3.52 -14.07 -9.88
N TYR A 130 -3.59 -14.96 -8.88
CA TYR A 130 -3.78 -14.56 -7.49
C TYR A 130 -2.57 -14.78 -6.58
N GLY A 131 -1.50 -15.42 -7.08
CA GLY A 131 -0.37 -15.83 -6.23
C GLY A 131 -0.75 -16.94 -5.26
N ASN A 132 0.03 -17.09 -4.19
CA ASN A 132 -0.16 -18.19 -3.24
C ASN A 132 -1.37 -18.00 -2.32
N TRP A 133 -1.77 -16.75 -2.05
CA TRP A 133 -2.78 -16.42 -1.05
C TRP A 133 -3.79 -15.40 -1.57
N PHE A 134 -5.02 -15.51 -1.06
CA PHE A 134 -6.06 -14.48 -1.19
C PHE A 134 -6.57 -14.10 0.20
N MET A 135 -6.37 -12.84 0.58
CA MET A 135 -6.85 -12.25 1.83
C MET A 135 -8.12 -11.45 1.55
N ARG A 136 -9.27 -12.05 1.85
CA ARG A 136 -10.58 -11.44 1.58
C ARG A 136 -10.83 -10.28 2.52
N LEU A 137 -11.26 -9.16 1.99
CA LEU A 137 -11.65 -7.98 2.77
C LEU A 137 -13.18 -7.92 2.97
N LYS A 138 -13.59 -7.50 4.17
CA LYS A 138 -14.97 -7.10 4.45
C LYS A 138 -15.14 -5.66 3.97
N THR A 139 -15.73 -5.51 2.79
CA THR A 139 -16.00 -4.22 2.16
C THR A 139 -17.51 -4.03 2.06
N PRO A 140 -18.17 -3.22 2.96
CA PRO A 140 -19.61 -3.04 2.94
C PRO A 140 -20.11 -2.59 1.56
N GLY A 141 -21.14 -3.27 1.05
CA GLY A 141 -21.71 -2.99 -0.27
C GLY A 141 -21.02 -3.68 -1.44
N PHE A 142 -19.83 -4.28 -1.25
CA PHE A 142 -19.08 -4.93 -2.33
C PHE A 142 -18.55 -6.30 -1.88
N SER A 143 -18.52 -7.24 -2.81
CA SER A 143 -17.94 -8.57 -2.58
C SER A 143 -16.75 -8.82 -3.52
N GLY A 144 -15.93 -9.80 -3.18
CA GLY A 144 -14.83 -10.22 -4.05
C GLY A 144 -13.57 -9.36 -3.98
N ILE A 145 -13.53 -8.34 -3.11
CA ILE A 145 -12.34 -7.51 -2.92
C ILE A 145 -11.38 -8.22 -1.94
N GLY A 146 -10.10 -8.20 -2.28
CA GLY A 146 -9.06 -8.80 -1.46
C GLY A 146 -7.66 -8.31 -1.80
N ILE A 147 -6.71 -8.75 -0.96
CA ILE A 147 -5.27 -8.59 -1.17
C ILE A 147 -4.75 -9.94 -1.66
N HIS A 148 -4.01 -9.96 -2.77
CA HIS A 148 -3.51 -11.18 -3.39
C HIS A 148 -2.22 -10.95 -4.20
N GLY A 149 -1.60 -11.99 -4.74
CA GLY A 149 -0.41 -11.89 -5.56
C GLY A 149 -0.69 -11.45 -7.01
N SER A 150 0.37 -11.41 -7.80
CA SER A 150 0.35 -10.89 -9.17
C SER A 150 0.78 -11.91 -10.22
N THR A 151 0.65 -13.21 -9.96
CA THR A 151 1.06 -14.26 -10.92
C THR A 151 0.55 -13.96 -12.33
N ASN A 152 1.46 -13.96 -13.32
CA ASN A 152 1.23 -13.55 -14.70
C ASN A 152 0.77 -12.08 -14.90
N ASN A 153 0.89 -11.24 -13.88
CA ASN A 153 0.59 -9.80 -13.90
C ASN A 153 1.61 -8.97 -13.10
N GLU A 154 2.82 -9.49 -12.91
CA GLU A 154 3.88 -8.89 -12.09
C GLU A 154 4.20 -7.47 -12.54
N ASN A 155 4.21 -7.23 -13.85
CA ASN A 155 4.45 -5.91 -14.45
C ASN A 155 3.39 -4.85 -14.11
N SER A 156 2.27 -5.25 -13.47
CA SER A 156 1.26 -4.31 -13.00
C SER A 156 1.61 -3.67 -11.65
N VAL A 157 2.63 -4.20 -10.94
CA VAL A 157 3.02 -3.75 -9.59
C VAL A 157 4.38 -3.01 -9.69
N PRO A 158 4.49 -1.76 -9.20
CA PRO A 158 3.40 -0.90 -8.75
C PRO A 158 2.59 -0.33 -9.90
N GLY A 159 1.28 -0.08 -9.68
CA GLY A 159 0.49 0.54 -10.74
C GLY A 159 -1.02 0.52 -10.52
N ARG A 160 -1.73 0.82 -11.60
CA ARG A 160 -3.19 0.75 -11.70
C ARG A 160 -3.58 -0.20 -12.82
N GLY A 161 -4.28 -1.26 -12.51
CA GLY A 161 -4.62 -2.28 -13.51
C GLY A 161 -5.50 -3.38 -12.96
N SER A 162 -5.90 -3.32 -11.67
CA SER A 162 -6.82 -4.30 -11.11
C SER A 162 -8.29 -3.92 -11.35
N GLU A 163 -9.16 -4.88 -11.15
CA GLU A 163 -10.62 -4.67 -11.19
C GLU A 163 -11.19 -4.19 -9.84
N GLY A 164 -10.29 -3.86 -8.89
CA GLY A 164 -10.62 -3.35 -7.57
C GLY A 164 -9.91 -4.06 -6.42
N CYS A 165 -9.32 -5.22 -6.64
CA CYS A 165 -8.43 -5.88 -5.68
C CYS A 165 -7.08 -5.15 -5.56
N ILE A 166 -6.33 -5.48 -4.53
CA ILE A 166 -4.98 -5.01 -4.27
C ILE A 166 -4.03 -6.17 -4.60
N ARG A 167 -3.10 -5.95 -5.56
CA ARG A 167 -2.09 -6.94 -5.93
C ARG A 167 -0.73 -6.57 -5.38
N LEU A 168 -0.03 -7.54 -4.81
CA LEU A 168 1.38 -7.48 -4.45
C LEU A 168 2.20 -8.36 -5.40
N LEU A 169 3.51 -8.21 -5.41
CA LEU A 169 4.39 -9.27 -5.90
C LEU A 169 4.21 -10.52 -5.03
N ASN A 170 4.42 -11.71 -5.58
CA ASN A 170 4.12 -12.95 -4.85
C ASN A 170 4.99 -13.11 -3.60
N ASP A 171 6.27 -12.73 -3.67
CA ASP A 171 7.20 -12.81 -2.53
C ASP A 171 6.77 -11.83 -1.42
N ASP A 172 6.36 -10.61 -1.77
CA ASP A 172 5.84 -9.60 -0.84
C ASP A 172 4.54 -10.08 -0.15
N LEU A 173 3.67 -10.75 -0.92
CA LEU A 173 2.45 -11.34 -0.38
C LEU A 173 2.74 -12.46 0.62
N ASP A 174 3.70 -13.32 0.31
CA ASP A 174 4.12 -14.43 1.17
C ASP A 174 4.76 -13.91 2.47
N GLU A 175 5.56 -12.85 2.38
CA GLU A 175 6.13 -12.15 3.53
C GLU A 175 5.02 -11.50 4.38
N LEU A 176 4.12 -10.73 3.77
CA LEU A 176 2.98 -10.12 4.45
C LEU A 176 2.15 -11.15 5.21
N LYS A 177 1.82 -12.28 4.55
CA LYS A 177 1.03 -13.38 5.14
C LYS A 177 1.76 -14.05 6.29
N SER A 178 3.04 -14.31 6.15
CA SER A 178 3.81 -15.11 7.12
C SER A 178 4.12 -14.31 8.39
N ASN A 179 4.46 -13.03 8.24
CA ASN A 179 4.95 -12.21 9.33
C ASN A 179 3.84 -11.40 10.01
N TYR A 180 2.84 -10.93 9.26
CA TYR A 180 1.92 -9.90 9.77
C TYR A 180 0.45 -10.27 9.69
N ALA A 181 -0.05 -10.69 8.52
CA ALA A 181 -1.48 -10.78 8.26
C ALA A 181 -2.20 -11.87 9.07
N PHE A 182 -3.39 -11.55 9.58
CA PHE A 182 -4.28 -12.45 10.31
C PHE A 182 -5.75 -12.12 10.04
N VAL A 183 -6.64 -13.07 10.29
CA VAL A 183 -8.09 -12.84 10.20
C VAL A 183 -8.52 -11.90 11.32
N GLY A 184 -9.23 -10.82 10.96
CA GLY A 184 -9.60 -9.74 11.87
C GLY A 184 -8.69 -8.51 11.76
N MET A 185 -7.53 -8.60 11.10
CA MET A 185 -6.62 -7.47 10.91
C MET A 185 -7.32 -6.32 10.21
N LYS A 186 -7.16 -5.10 10.75
CA LYS A 186 -7.73 -3.87 10.18
C LYS A 186 -6.98 -3.47 8.92
N VAL A 187 -7.73 -3.01 7.93
CA VAL A 187 -7.21 -2.52 6.64
C VAL A 187 -7.83 -1.17 6.33
N ILE A 188 -7.00 -0.15 6.24
CA ILE A 188 -7.39 1.21 5.84
C ILE A 188 -6.98 1.40 4.38
N ILE A 189 -7.88 1.91 3.55
CA ILE A 189 -7.61 2.22 2.15
C ILE A 189 -7.87 3.70 1.94
N LEU A 190 -6.81 4.47 1.77
CA LEU A 190 -6.86 5.92 1.67
C LEU A 190 -7.53 6.36 0.36
N ARG A 191 -8.12 7.55 0.40
CA ARG A 191 -8.72 8.17 -0.78
C ARG A 191 -7.68 8.46 -1.85
N ASP A 192 -8.10 8.36 -3.10
CA ASP A 192 -7.38 8.93 -4.22
C ASP A 192 -8.35 9.72 -5.11
N GLU A 193 -7.94 10.91 -5.44
CA GLU A 193 -8.61 11.77 -6.40
C GLU A 193 -7.68 11.95 -7.61
N PRO A 194 -8.26 12.12 -8.83
CA PRO A 194 -7.45 12.32 -10.04
C PRO A 194 -6.64 13.62 -9.98
#